data_e05d2a788511e9bbc0b375965f7c2d85
#
_entry.id   e05d2a788511e9bbc0b375965f7c2d85
#
_cell.length_a   1.000
_cell.length_b   1.000
_cell.length_c   1.000
_cell.angle_alpha   90.00
_cell.angle_beta   90.00
_cell.angle_gamma   90.00
#
_symmetry.space_group_name_H-M   'P 1'
#
loop_
_entity.id
_entity.type
_entity.pdbx_description
1 polymer ?
#
loop_
_entity_poly.entity_id
_entity_poly.type
_entity_poly.pdbx_seq_one_letter_code
_entity_poly.pdbx_strand_id
1 'polypeptide(L)'
;MMRLRSVVSALVLALLLPVSAALAQNAVLDRWYTALFDVNRVAIADLLADDATIKLEDLGVTQTKAEFIEALDEWEEIVKTADLAWQLEDTTPADQKTASVLVCYQFPDNAMLIRETFGFRGSKIVSSVQTTVADDCEDF
;
A
#
# COMPACT_ATOMS: atom_id res chain seq x y z
N MET A 1 6.34 -56.27 -40.43
CA MET A 1 7.02 -54.97 -40.19
C MET A 1 6.10 -54.15 -39.30
N MET A 2 6.40 -54.12 -38.01
CA MET A 2 5.70 -53.29 -37.04
C MET A 2 6.36 -51.91 -37.00
N ARG A 3 5.64 -50.86 -37.32
CA ARG A 3 6.07 -49.48 -37.14
C ARG A 3 5.62 -49.01 -35.74
N LEU A 4 6.59 -48.87 -34.85
CA LEU A 4 6.41 -48.30 -33.55
C LEU A 4 6.23 -46.77 -33.69
N ARG A 5 5.03 -46.26 -33.43
CA ARG A 5 4.77 -44.83 -33.33
C ARG A 5 5.01 -44.40 -31.91
N SER A 6 6.14 -43.76 -31.65
CA SER A 6 6.41 -43.06 -30.39
C SER A 6 5.49 -41.85 -30.29
N VAL A 7 4.57 -41.91 -29.35
CA VAL A 7 3.79 -40.76 -28.92
C VAL A 7 4.64 -40.04 -27.86
N VAL A 8 5.29 -38.96 -28.28
CA VAL A 8 5.94 -38.05 -27.32
C VAL A 8 4.86 -37.15 -26.74
N SER A 9 4.38 -37.51 -25.55
CA SER A 9 3.52 -36.61 -24.75
C SER A 9 4.41 -35.51 -24.18
N ALA A 10 4.36 -34.35 -24.81
CA ALA A 10 4.94 -33.13 -24.24
C ALA A 10 4.10 -32.68 -23.03
N LEU A 11 4.59 -32.96 -21.84
CA LEU A 11 4.03 -32.42 -20.59
C LEU A 11 4.41 -30.95 -20.51
N VAL A 12 3.52 -30.06 -20.98
CA VAL A 12 3.67 -28.63 -20.77
C VAL A 12 3.30 -28.34 -19.32
N LEU A 13 4.31 -28.30 -18.46
CA LEU A 13 4.19 -27.85 -17.11
C LEU A 13 4.03 -26.33 -17.14
N ALA A 14 2.79 -25.85 -17.11
CA ALA A 14 2.48 -24.43 -16.99
C ALA A 14 2.95 -23.97 -15.59
N LEU A 15 4.12 -23.34 -15.52
CA LEU A 15 4.57 -22.57 -14.39
C LEU A 15 3.63 -21.37 -14.24
N LEU A 16 2.60 -21.54 -13.43
CA LEU A 16 1.76 -20.42 -12.94
C LEU A 16 2.60 -19.63 -11.94
N LEU A 17 3.30 -18.63 -12.44
CA LEU A 17 4.06 -17.69 -11.63
C LEU A 17 3.08 -16.87 -10.78
N PRO A 18 3.44 -16.54 -9.52
CA PRO A 18 2.59 -15.75 -8.63
C PRO A 18 2.65 -14.25 -8.96
N VAL A 19 2.41 -13.89 -10.21
CA VAL A 19 2.37 -12.49 -10.67
C VAL A 19 1.12 -11.76 -10.14
N SER A 20 0.06 -12.51 -9.78
CA SER A 20 -1.23 -11.92 -9.46
C SER A 20 -1.29 -11.20 -8.12
N ALA A 21 -0.50 -11.59 -7.11
CA ALA A 21 -0.62 -11.02 -5.77
C ALA A 21 0.17 -9.71 -5.62
N ALA A 22 1.33 -9.54 -6.25
CA ALA A 22 2.06 -8.26 -6.27
C ALA A 22 1.27 -7.17 -7.01
N LEU A 23 0.59 -7.53 -8.12
CA LEU A 23 -0.31 -6.62 -8.84
C LEU A 23 -1.53 -6.25 -7.99
N ALA A 24 -2.06 -7.18 -7.18
CA ALA A 24 -3.17 -6.93 -6.28
C ALA A 24 -2.79 -5.95 -5.15
N GLN A 25 -1.59 -6.06 -4.56
CA GLN A 25 -1.10 -5.12 -3.57
C GLN A 25 -0.92 -3.72 -4.15
N ASN A 26 -0.31 -3.60 -5.32
CA ASN A 26 -0.14 -2.32 -5.99
C ASN A 26 -1.50 -1.65 -6.28
N ALA A 27 -2.50 -2.43 -6.68
CA ALA A 27 -3.84 -1.92 -6.91
C ALA A 27 -4.51 -1.42 -5.61
N VAL A 28 -4.29 -2.10 -4.49
CA VAL A 28 -4.79 -1.65 -3.17
C VAL A 28 -4.10 -0.35 -2.74
N LEU A 29 -2.78 -0.27 -2.89
CA LEU A 29 -2.01 0.92 -2.55
C LEU A 29 -2.37 2.12 -3.42
N ASP A 30 -2.53 1.92 -4.71
CA ASP A 30 -2.98 2.98 -5.63
C ASP A 30 -4.35 3.53 -5.24
N ARG A 31 -5.30 2.64 -4.93
CA ARG A 31 -6.62 3.03 -4.42
C ARG A 31 -6.54 3.74 -3.07
N TRP A 32 -5.65 3.29 -2.18
CA TRP A 32 -5.44 3.92 -0.87
C TRP A 32 -4.98 5.37 -1.01
N TYR A 33 -3.90 5.61 -1.74
CA TYR A 33 -3.36 6.97 -1.88
C TYR A 33 -4.28 7.88 -2.71
N THR A 34 -4.94 7.34 -3.71
CA THR A 34 -5.98 8.09 -4.44
C THR A 34 -7.12 8.50 -3.50
N ALA A 35 -7.63 7.56 -2.72
CA ALA A 35 -8.72 7.83 -1.77
C ALA A 35 -8.30 8.80 -0.65
N LEU A 36 -7.06 8.68 -0.18
CA LEU A 36 -6.51 9.57 0.84
C LEU A 36 -6.38 11.00 0.32
N PHE A 37 -5.85 11.17 -0.89
CA PHE A 37 -5.68 12.48 -1.51
C PHE A 37 -7.03 13.12 -1.88
N ASP A 38 -7.98 12.33 -2.37
CA ASP A 38 -9.34 12.78 -2.70
C ASP A 38 -10.26 12.91 -1.47
N VAL A 39 -9.77 12.52 -0.29
CA VAL A 39 -10.55 12.44 0.97
C VAL A 39 -11.82 11.61 0.81
N ASN A 40 -11.71 10.52 0.07
CA ASN A 40 -12.82 9.61 -0.17
C ASN A 40 -13.01 8.65 1.02
N ARG A 41 -13.78 9.09 2.01
CA ARG A 41 -14.02 8.36 3.27
C ARG A 41 -14.62 6.99 3.04
N VAL A 42 -15.50 6.85 2.06
CA VAL A 42 -16.14 5.57 1.72
C VAL A 42 -15.12 4.57 1.19
N ALA A 43 -14.25 4.98 0.28
CA ALA A 43 -13.20 4.14 -0.28
C ALA A 43 -12.16 3.76 0.78
N ILE A 44 -11.76 4.68 1.66
CA ILE A 44 -10.86 4.41 2.79
C ILE A 44 -11.49 3.40 3.76
N ALA A 45 -12.76 3.58 4.12
CA ALA A 45 -13.46 2.64 4.98
C ALA A 45 -13.57 1.24 4.36
N ASP A 46 -13.76 1.15 3.04
CA ASP A 46 -13.79 -0.13 2.33
C ASP A 46 -12.43 -0.82 2.28
N LEU A 47 -11.34 -0.05 2.15
CA LEU A 47 -9.98 -0.60 2.12
C LEU A 47 -9.46 -1.06 3.48
N LEU A 48 -9.91 -0.44 4.57
CA LEU A 48 -9.52 -0.80 5.93
C LEU A 48 -10.35 -1.98 6.45
N ALA A 49 -9.67 -2.97 7.04
CA ALA A 49 -10.35 -3.99 7.85
C ALA A 49 -10.99 -3.34 9.08
N ASP A 50 -12.05 -3.96 9.62
CA ASP A 50 -12.77 -3.41 10.79
C ASP A 50 -11.89 -3.32 12.04
N ASP A 51 -10.91 -4.23 12.15
CA ASP A 51 -9.92 -4.28 13.24
C ASP A 51 -8.58 -3.60 12.86
N ALA A 52 -8.54 -2.81 11.79
CA ALA A 52 -7.32 -2.14 11.36
C ALA A 52 -6.79 -1.18 12.41
N THR A 53 -5.46 -1.08 12.48
CA THR A 53 -4.74 -0.12 13.32
C THR A 53 -3.82 0.73 12.47
N ILE A 54 -3.80 2.02 12.73
CA ILE A 54 -2.91 2.98 12.07
C ILE A 54 -2.02 3.60 13.16
N LYS A 55 -0.72 3.35 13.07
CA LYS A 55 0.26 3.84 14.03
C LYS A 55 1.06 4.99 13.43
N LEU A 56 1.04 6.11 14.12
CA LEU A 56 1.89 7.28 13.86
C LEU A 56 3.06 7.23 14.86
N GLU A 57 4.19 6.64 14.43
CA GLU A 57 5.29 6.32 15.37
C GLU A 57 5.88 7.56 16.01
N ASP A 58 6.12 8.61 15.25
CA ASP A 58 6.75 9.83 15.74
C ASP A 58 5.89 10.56 16.80
N LEU A 59 4.58 10.32 16.78
CA LEU A 59 3.62 10.90 17.72
C LEU A 59 3.27 9.96 18.87
N GLY A 60 3.69 8.68 18.79
CA GLY A 60 3.29 7.65 19.76
C GLY A 60 1.79 7.38 19.77
N VAL A 61 1.10 7.63 18.66
CA VAL A 61 -0.36 7.49 18.54
C VAL A 61 -0.70 6.25 17.72
N THR A 62 -1.68 5.49 18.20
CA THR A 62 -2.30 4.41 17.44
C THR A 62 -3.79 4.69 17.34
N GLN A 63 -4.29 4.72 16.11
CA GLN A 63 -5.69 4.98 15.79
C GLN A 63 -6.39 3.68 15.37
N THR A 64 -7.65 3.57 15.79
CA THR A 64 -8.59 2.60 15.21
C THR A 64 -9.06 3.07 13.84
N LYS A 65 -9.73 2.20 13.08
CA LYS A 65 -10.37 2.57 11.82
C LYS A 65 -11.31 3.77 11.97
N ALA A 66 -12.15 3.77 13.00
CA ALA A 66 -13.10 4.86 13.26
C ALA A 66 -12.39 6.19 13.56
N GLU A 67 -11.36 6.16 14.41
CA GLU A 67 -10.56 7.35 14.74
C GLU A 67 -9.79 7.89 13.55
N PHE A 68 -9.26 7.02 12.69
CA PHE A 68 -8.60 7.43 11.47
C PHE A 68 -9.56 8.12 10.49
N ILE A 69 -10.76 7.56 10.30
CA ILE A 69 -11.78 8.15 9.42
C ILE A 69 -12.23 9.51 9.97
N GLU A 70 -12.40 9.65 11.28
CA GLU A 70 -12.73 10.94 11.91
C GLU A 70 -11.60 11.98 11.68
N ALA A 71 -10.34 11.57 11.77
CA ALA A 71 -9.19 12.45 11.53
C ALA A 71 -9.09 12.94 10.07
N LEU A 72 -9.81 12.35 9.13
CA LEU A 72 -9.88 12.84 7.75
C LEU A 72 -10.55 14.22 7.63
N ASP A 73 -11.29 14.65 8.61
CA ASP A 73 -11.89 16.01 8.63
C ASP A 73 -10.78 17.08 8.71
N GLU A 74 -9.76 16.83 9.53
CA GLU A 74 -8.58 17.72 9.60
C GLU A 74 -7.70 17.57 8.34
N TRP A 75 -7.50 16.34 7.87
CA TRP A 75 -6.75 16.05 6.67
C TRP A 75 -7.33 16.73 5.42
N GLU A 76 -8.65 16.83 5.32
CA GLU A 76 -9.35 17.48 4.20
C GLU A 76 -8.92 18.93 4.01
N GLU A 77 -8.66 19.64 5.09
CA GLU A 77 -8.17 21.02 5.02
C GLU A 77 -6.70 21.08 4.59
N ILE A 78 -5.89 20.15 5.06
CA ILE A 78 -4.44 20.08 4.78
C ILE A 78 -4.20 19.71 3.31
N VAL A 79 -4.92 18.73 2.79
CA VAL A 79 -4.68 18.16 1.46
C VAL A 79 -5.03 19.13 0.32
N LYS A 80 -5.85 20.13 0.57
CA LYS A 80 -6.25 21.14 -0.45
C LYS A 80 -5.06 21.84 -1.10
N THR A 81 -3.95 21.94 -0.40
CA THR A 81 -2.74 22.65 -0.85
C THR A 81 -1.50 21.76 -0.85
N ALA A 82 -1.69 20.45 -0.78
CA ALA A 82 -0.62 19.47 -0.75
C ALA A 82 -0.52 18.71 -2.07
N ASP A 83 0.68 18.27 -2.39
CA ASP A 83 0.95 17.25 -3.40
C ASP A 83 1.45 15.96 -2.73
N LEU A 84 1.17 14.83 -3.33
CA LEU A 84 1.56 13.52 -2.85
C LEU A 84 2.10 12.66 -3.99
N ALA A 85 3.23 12.02 -3.75
CA ALA A 85 3.77 10.96 -4.59
C ALA A 85 4.19 9.76 -3.71
N TRP A 86 4.10 8.56 -4.23
CA TRP A 86 4.47 7.36 -3.50
C TRP A 86 5.17 6.34 -4.40
N GLN A 87 6.00 5.51 -3.80
CA GLN A 87 6.68 4.41 -4.47
C GLN A 87 6.92 3.25 -3.50
N LEU A 88 6.90 2.03 -4.02
CA LEU A 88 7.31 0.84 -3.25
C LEU A 88 8.81 0.87 -2.99
N GLU A 89 9.21 0.46 -1.79
CA GLU A 89 10.63 0.22 -1.48
C GLU A 89 11.05 -1.15 -2.02
N ASP A 90 12.30 -1.25 -2.52
CA ASP A 90 12.89 -2.49 -3.05
C ASP A 90 13.04 -3.60 -1.98
N THR A 91 12.99 -3.21 -0.69
CA THR A 91 13.07 -4.09 0.46
C THR A 91 11.73 -4.71 0.88
N THR A 92 10.66 -4.43 0.12
CA THR A 92 9.34 -5.02 0.42
C THR A 92 9.42 -6.54 0.40
N PRO A 93 9.00 -7.22 1.50
CA PRO A 93 9.03 -8.67 1.57
C PRO A 93 8.21 -9.35 0.48
N ALA A 94 8.69 -10.48 -0.02
CA ALA A 94 8.02 -11.24 -1.08
C ALA A 94 6.81 -12.07 -0.58
N ASP A 95 6.50 -12.06 0.72
CA ASP A 95 5.38 -12.82 1.31
C ASP A 95 4.00 -12.25 0.98
N GLN A 96 3.97 -11.04 0.42
CA GLN A 96 2.78 -10.33 -0.04
C GLN A 96 1.73 -10.02 1.05
N LYS A 97 2.11 -10.20 2.32
CA LYS A 97 1.30 -9.82 3.49
C LYS A 97 1.65 -8.43 4.00
N THR A 98 2.79 -7.92 3.60
CA THR A 98 3.28 -6.59 3.96
C THR A 98 3.80 -5.85 2.73
N ALA A 99 3.77 -4.53 2.79
CA ALA A 99 4.41 -3.67 1.81
C ALA A 99 4.99 -2.45 2.51
N SER A 100 6.19 -2.04 2.12
CA SER A 100 6.81 -0.81 2.59
C SER A 100 6.85 0.21 1.44
N VAL A 101 6.41 1.41 1.73
CA VAL A 101 6.21 2.49 0.76
C VAL A 101 6.92 3.74 1.26
N LEU A 102 7.60 4.45 0.37
CA LEU A 102 8.00 5.82 0.60
C LEU A 102 6.95 6.76 0.03
N VAL A 103 6.55 7.74 0.81
CA VAL A 103 5.56 8.75 0.43
C VAL A 103 6.17 10.11 0.62
N CYS A 104 6.22 10.88 -0.45
CA CYS A 104 6.59 12.29 -0.40
C CYS A 104 5.33 13.14 -0.29
N TYR A 105 5.19 13.86 0.80
CA TYR A 105 4.17 14.88 0.99
C TYR A 105 4.81 16.25 0.79
N GLN A 106 4.28 17.04 -0.13
CA GLN A 106 4.71 18.42 -0.35
C GLN A 106 3.60 19.38 0.06
N PHE A 107 3.88 20.19 1.07
CA PHE A 107 3.01 21.25 1.55
C PHE A 107 3.57 22.61 1.08
N PRO A 108 2.80 23.71 1.15
CA PRO A 108 3.27 25.03 0.69
C PRO A 108 4.57 25.49 1.36
N ASP A 109 4.78 25.16 2.64
CA ASP A 109 5.90 25.65 3.44
C ASP A 109 6.96 24.60 3.76
N ASN A 110 6.68 23.31 3.52
CA ASN A 110 7.59 22.21 3.81
C ASN A 110 7.26 20.94 3.03
N ALA A 111 8.18 20.00 3.03
CA ALA A 111 7.96 18.65 2.55
C ALA A 111 8.25 17.64 3.67
N MET A 112 7.73 16.43 3.54
CA MET A 112 8.01 15.31 4.45
C MET A 112 8.12 14.02 3.66
N LEU A 113 9.15 13.25 3.93
CA LEU A 113 9.30 11.89 3.42
C LEU A 113 8.90 10.91 4.53
N ILE A 114 7.85 10.17 4.29
CA ILE A 114 7.29 9.20 5.23
C ILE A 114 7.52 7.79 4.70
N ARG A 115 7.99 6.89 5.56
CA ARG A 115 7.88 5.45 5.31
C ARG A 115 6.58 4.96 5.92
N GLU A 116 5.77 4.31 5.10
CA GLU A 116 4.54 3.66 5.53
C GLU A 116 4.63 2.16 5.25
N THR A 117 4.49 1.36 6.31
CA THR A 117 4.50 -0.11 6.21
C THR A 117 3.10 -0.62 6.44
N PHE A 118 2.56 -1.28 5.42
CA PHE A 118 1.22 -1.86 5.44
C PHE A 118 1.26 -3.34 5.77
N GLY A 119 0.27 -3.81 6.55
CA GLY A 119 -0.08 -5.21 6.65
C GLY A 119 -1.42 -5.46 5.95
N PHE A 120 -1.52 -6.59 5.24
CA PHE A 120 -2.71 -6.97 4.48
C PHE A 120 -3.29 -8.29 4.96
N ARG A 121 -4.62 -8.39 4.89
CA ARG A 121 -5.38 -9.62 4.98
C ARG A 121 -6.31 -9.67 3.78
N GLY A 122 -5.95 -10.48 2.76
CA GLY A 122 -6.59 -10.44 1.45
C GLY A 122 -6.44 -9.06 0.81
N SER A 123 -7.54 -8.44 0.41
CA SER A 123 -7.59 -7.09 -0.18
C SER A 123 -7.78 -5.97 0.84
N LYS A 124 -7.76 -6.28 2.14
CA LYS A 124 -7.94 -5.31 3.22
C LYS A 124 -6.62 -4.96 3.88
N ILE A 125 -6.47 -3.69 4.24
CA ILE A 125 -5.38 -3.19 5.07
C ILE A 125 -5.75 -3.47 6.53
N VAL A 126 -4.90 -4.22 7.24
CA VAL A 126 -5.09 -4.51 8.67
C VAL A 126 -4.19 -3.67 9.56
N SER A 127 -3.11 -3.13 9.01
CA SER A 127 -2.22 -2.23 9.74
C SER A 127 -1.53 -1.26 8.81
N SER A 128 -1.25 -0.09 9.31
CA SER A 128 -0.34 0.90 8.74
C SER A 128 0.54 1.44 9.86
N VAL A 129 1.84 1.51 9.60
CA VAL A 129 2.81 2.14 10.51
C VAL A 129 3.53 3.23 9.73
N GLN A 130 3.42 4.46 10.19
CA GLN A 130 4.00 5.64 9.55
C GLN A 130 5.15 6.18 10.39
N THR A 131 6.29 6.39 9.75
CA THR A 131 7.50 6.93 10.36
C THR A 131 8.09 8.01 9.45
N THR A 132 8.40 9.18 9.98
CA THR A 132 9.11 10.23 9.25
C THR A 132 10.55 9.80 8.98
N VAL A 133 10.96 9.86 7.73
CA VAL A 133 12.32 9.50 7.27
C VAL A 133 13.18 10.75 7.12
N ALA A 134 12.61 11.82 6.57
CA ALA A 134 13.28 13.08 6.33
C ALA A 134 12.30 14.25 6.27
N ASP A 135 12.82 15.46 6.48
CA ASP A 135 12.06 16.72 6.39
C ASP A 135 12.04 17.30 4.97
N ASP A 136 12.45 16.52 3.99
CA ASP A 136 12.42 16.83 2.56
C ASP A 136 12.22 15.54 1.74
N CYS A 137 12.09 15.69 0.44
CA CYS A 137 11.91 14.57 -0.49
C CYS A 137 13.12 14.38 -1.43
N GLU A 138 14.32 14.78 -1.02
CA GLU A 138 15.51 14.66 -1.86
C GLU A 138 15.87 13.21 -2.19
N ASP A 139 15.57 12.29 -1.27
CA ASP A 139 15.85 10.85 -1.41
C ASP A 139 14.63 10.05 -1.96
N PHE A 140 13.63 10.72 -2.52
CA PHE A 140 12.44 10.10 -3.10
C PHE A 140 12.64 9.64 -4.54
#